data_a0ab221848eaee7b102c0096516af4c4
#
_entry.id   a0ab221848eaee7b102c0096516af4c4
#
_cell.length_a   1.000
_cell.length_b   1.000
_cell.length_c   1.000
_cell.angle_alpha   90.00
_cell.angle_beta   90.00
_cell.angle_gamma   90.00
#
_symmetry.space_group_name_H-M   'P 1'
#
loop_
_entity.id
_entity.type
_entity.pdbx_description
1 polymer ?
#
loop_
_entity_poly.entity_id
_entity_poly.type
_entity_poly.pdbx_seq_one_letter_code
_entity_poly.pdbx_strand_id
1 'polypeptide(L)'
;MARKNRTTPDKRIWTAYLIIGVLLMAGVAFFSSWRAMRTAEERFCQTLEFVKSQSTSFEKYNDTITAKALRRTAVAVHQLAEDPALDLSDPQCLNRQTEKLWLTGISVLGPDGTLRCESTTNGIGYDRFGDQLKNDAALDVLSYPRKTYVKRVLLEDGSAVDVAAHRAESTELL
;
A
#
# COMPACT_ATOMS: atom_id res chain seq x y z
N MET A 1 -14.70 -88.28 38.23
CA MET A 1 -15.23 -86.90 38.11
C MET A 1 -14.13 -85.95 38.58
N ALA A 2 -13.37 -85.33 37.64
CA ALA A 2 -12.30 -84.38 37.99
C ALA A 2 -12.88 -82.96 38.01
N ARG A 3 -12.91 -82.31 39.16
CA ARG A 3 -13.39 -80.98 39.42
C ARG A 3 -12.28 -80.03 38.95
N LYS A 4 -12.50 -79.41 37.79
CA LYS A 4 -11.64 -78.40 37.19
C LYS A 4 -11.63 -77.13 38.06
N ASN A 5 -10.58 -76.94 38.88
CA ASN A 5 -10.38 -75.70 39.64
C ASN A 5 -10.22 -74.55 38.68
N ARG A 6 -11.26 -73.75 38.55
CA ARG A 6 -11.15 -72.43 37.93
C ARG A 6 -10.42 -71.51 38.91
N THR A 7 -9.15 -71.32 38.73
CA THR A 7 -8.41 -70.25 39.39
C THR A 7 -8.95 -68.92 38.96
N THR A 8 -9.71 -68.26 39.84
CA THR A 8 -10.13 -66.86 39.65
C THR A 8 -8.86 -66.02 39.62
N PRO A 9 -8.64 -65.26 38.55
CA PRO A 9 -7.43 -64.41 38.46
C PRO A 9 -7.43 -63.45 39.65
N ASP A 10 -6.27 -63.34 40.30
CA ASP A 10 -6.09 -62.52 41.50
C ASP A 10 -6.45 -61.10 41.18
N LYS A 11 -7.37 -60.50 41.94
CA LYS A 11 -7.85 -59.10 41.70
C LYS A 11 -6.71 -58.10 41.61
N ARG A 12 -5.60 -58.36 42.29
CA ARG A 12 -4.38 -57.56 42.25
C ARG A 12 -3.69 -57.57 40.88
N ILE A 13 -3.72 -58.68 40.17
CA ILE A 13 -3.17 -58.77 38.82
C ILE A 13 -4.00 -57.99 37.85
N TRP A 14 -5.32 -58.02 37.93
CA TRP A 14 -6.22 -57.25 37.11
C TRP A 14 -6.09 -55.74 37.32
N THR A 15 -5.97 -55.28 38.58
CA THR A 15 -5.74 -53.87 38.89
C THR A 15 -4.38 -53.38 38.35
N ALA A 16 -3.32 -54.18 38.42
CA ALA A 16 -2.02 -53.84 37.86
C ALA A 16 -2.08 -53.66 36.33
N TYR A 17 -2.74 -54.54 35.60
CA TYR A 17 -2.91 -54.41 34.14
C TYR A 17 -3.74 -53.17 33.78
N LEU A 18 -4.76 -52.81 34.56
CA LEU A 18 -5.59 -51.64 34.35
C LEU A 18 -4.78 -50.35 34.54
N ILE A 19 -3.96 -50.27 35.59
CA ILE A 19 -3.06 -49.14 35.85
C ILE A 19 -2.04 -48.97 34.71
N ILE A 20 -1.41 -50.05 34.27
CA ILE A 20 -0.45 -50.02 33.17
C ILE A 20 -1.13 -49.56 31.86
N GLY A 21 -2.32 -50.06 31.59
CA GLY A 21 -3.11 -49.66 30.42
C GLY A 21 -3.44 -48.18 30.43
N VAL A 22 -3.86 -47.64 31.57
CA VAL A 22 -4.16 -46.16 31.70
C VAL A 22 -2.91 -45.32 31.54
N LEU A 23 -1.76 -45.76 32.12
CA LEU A 23 -0.49 -45.05 31.96
C LEU A 23 0.00 -45.03 30.51
N LEU A 24 -0.14 -46.13 29.78
CA LEU A 24 0.22 -46.22 28.37
C LEU A 24 -0.67 -45.30 27.51
N MET A 25 -1.97 -45.31 27.76
CA MET A 25 -2.91 -44.43 27.07
C MET A 25 -2.62 -42.94 27.33
N ALA A 26 -2.34 -42.60 28.60
CA ALA A 26 -1.95 -41.23 28.97
C ALA A 26 -0.64 -40.81 28.30
N GLY A 27 0.36 -41.70 28.24
CA GLY A 27 1.61 -41.44 27.56
C GLY A 27 1.46 -41.21 26.07
N VAL A 28 0.66 -42.03 25.39
CA VAL A 28 0.36 -41.84 23.95
C VAL A 28 -0.40 -40.57 23.70
N ALA A 29 -1.40 -40.22 24.51
CA ALA A 29 -2.15 -38.98 24.38
C ALA A 29 -1.26 -37.76 24.59
N PHE A 30 -0.38 -37.78 25.62
CA PHE A 30 0.56 -36.70 25.88
C PHE A 30 1.55 -36.52 24.73
N PHE A 31 2.15 -37.56 24.24
CA PHE A 31 3.11 -37.53 23.13
C PHE A 31 2.46 -37.05 21.82
N SER A 32 1.24 -37.50 21.54
CA SER A 32 0.46 -37.09 20.39
C SER A 32 0.12 -35.58 20.46
N SER A 33 -0.35 -35.09 21.61
CA SER A 33 -0.64 -33.67 21.81
C SER A 33 0.62 -32.81 21.69
N TRP A 34 1.73 -33.23 22.26
CA TRP A 34 2.99 -32.49 22.18
C TRP A 34 3.50 -32.40 20.73
N ARG A 35 3.41 -33.50 19.99
CA ARG A 35 3.81 -33.54 18.58
C ARG A 35 2.89 -32.65 17.72
N ALA A 36 1.58 -32.68 17.98
CA ALA A 36 0.61 -31.82 17.29
C ALA A 36 0.87 -30.33 17.56
N MET A 37 1.22 -29.96 18.79
CA MET A 37 1.54 -28.60 19.19
C MET A 37 2.79 -28.05 18.47
N ARG A 38 3.87 -28.85 18.43
CA ARG A 38 5.08 -28.47 17.65
C ARG A 38 4.81 -28.29 16.16
N THR A 39 4.05 -29.21 15.57
CA THR A 39 3.69 -29.08 14.15
C THR A 39 2.81 -27.86 13.88
N ALA A 40 1.94 -27.49 14.83
CA ALA A 40 1.13 -26.28 14.73
C ALA A 40 1.98 -25.01 14.82
N GLU A 41 2.97 -24.97 15.73
CA GLU A 41 3.91 -23.84 15.85
C GLU A 41 4.73 -23.64 14.57
N GLU A 42 5.28 -24.74 14.01
CA GLU A 42 6.04 -24.67 12.76
C GLU A 42 5.19 -24.13 11.59
N ARG A 43 3.96 -24.62 11.45
CA ARG A 43 3.03 -24.13 10.42
C ARG A 43 2.66 -22.67 10.63
N PHE A 44 2.48 -22.25 11.87
CA PHE A 44 2.18 -20.87 12.21
C PHE A 44 3.34 -19.93 11.85
N CYS A 45 4.58 -20.31 12.21
CA CYS A 45 5.77 -19.56 11.82
C CYS A 45 5.93 -19.46 10.30
N GLN A 46 5.75 -20.55 9.56
CA GLN A 46 5.80 -20.56 8.10
C GLN A 46 4.73 -19.63 7.49
N THR A 47 3.52 -19.64 8.05
CA THR A 47 2.44 -18.76 7.59
C THR A 47 2.77 -17.30 7.87
N LEU A 48 3.32 -16.97 9.03
CA LEU A 48 3.77 -15.61 9.36
C LEU A 48 4.87 -15.12 8.43
N GLU A 49 5.88 -15.94 8.15
CA GLU A 49 6.94 -15.61 7.21
C GLU A 49 6.40 -15.37 5.80
N PHE A 50 5.45 -16.19 5.35
CA PHE A 50 4.80 -16.02 4.07
C PHE A 50 4.02 -14.68 4.01
N VAL A 51 3.20 -14.37 5.03
CA VAL A 51 2.45 -13.11 5.11
C VAL A 51 3.39 -11.91 5.13
N LYS A 52 4.48 -11.97 5.91
CA LYS A 52 5.50 -10.92 5.95
C LYS A 52 6.16 -10.73 4.59
N SER A 53 6.55 -11.79 3.92
CA SER A 53 7.14 -11.74 2.57
C SER A 53 6.18 -11.13 1.55
N GLN A 54 4.90 -11.51 1.60
CA GLN A 54 3.86 -10.94 0.74
C GLN A 54 3.67 -9.44 1.03
N SER A 55 3.56 -9.03 2.30
CA SER A 55 3.44 -7.62 2.68
C SER A 55 4.59 -6.77 2.14
N THR A 56 5.83 -7.23 2.33
CA THR A 56 7.03 -6.54 1.81
C THR A 56 7.02 -6.46 0.28
N SER A 57 6.54 -7.49 -0.39
CA SER A 57 6.42 -7.49 -1.85
C SER A 57 5.37 -6.48 -2.34
N PHE A 58 4.23 -6.39 -1.66
CA PHE A 58 3.20 -5.39 -1.96
C PHE A 58 3.68 -3.96 -1.70
N GLU A 59 4.42 -3.70 -0.62
CA GLU A 59 5.02 -2.40 -0.35
C GLU A 59 5.95 -1.98 -1.49
N LYS A 60 6.91 -2.84 -1.87
CA LYS A 60 7.83 -2.57 -2.98
C LYS A 60 7.12 -2.32 -4.31
N TYR A 61 6.07 -3.08 -4.58
CA TYR A 61 5.26 -2.91 -5.78
C TYR A 61 4.54 -1.55 -5.76
N ASN A 62 3.92 -1.19 -4.65
CA ASN A 62 3.24 0.09 -4.47
C ASN A 62 4.21 1.27 -4.59
N ASP A 63 5.38 1.21 -3.96
CA ASP A 63 6.42 2.22 -4.07
C ASP A 63 6.89 2.39 -5.53
N THR A 64 7.06 1.29 -6.26
CA THR A 64 7.46 1.32 -7.66
C THR A 64 6.41 1.98 -8.55
N ILE A 65 5.12 1.67 -8.34
CA ILE A 65 4.01 2.29 -9.07
C ILE A 65 3.94 3.77 -8.76
N THR A 66 4.02 4.14 -7.48
CA THR A 66 4.02 5.53 -7.04
C THR A 66 5.16 6.32 -7.69
N ALA A 67 6.38 5.79 -7.66
CA ALA A 67 7.53 6.43 -8.26
C ALA A 67 7.37 6.62 -9.79
N LYS A 68 6.80 5.64 -10.48
CA LYS A 68 6.52 5.75 -11.92
C LYS A 68 5.44 6.79 -12.21
N ALA A 69 4.38 6.83 -11.42
CA ALA A 69 3.30 7.82 -11.57
C ALA A 69 3.84 9.24 -11.36
N LEU A 70 4.56 9.49 -10.26
CA LEU A 70 5.17 10.78 -9.97
C LEU A 70 6.15 11.22 -11.08
N ARG A 71 6.99 10.30 -11.57
CA ARG A 71 7.90 10.60 -12.68
C ARG A 71 7.15 10.96 -13.96
N ARG A 72 6.06 10.26 -14.29
CA ARG A 72 5.24 10.57 -15.44
C ARG A 72 4.62 11.96 -15.33
N THR A 73 4.07 12.31 -14.16
CA THR A 73 3.50 13.62 -13.90
C THR A 73 4.56 14.72 -14.01
N ALA A 74 5.77 14.48 -13.48
CA ALA A 74 6.90 15.42 -13.61
C ALA A 74 7.32 15.67 -15.07
N VAL A 75 7.40 14.61 -15.89
CA VAL A 75 7.71 14.74 -17.32
C VAL A 75 6.62 15.49 -18.06
N ALA A 76 5.35 15.20 -17.74
CA ALA A 76 4.21 15.86 -18.37
C ALA A 76 4.18 17.38 -18.09
N VAL A 77 4.36 17.79 -16.83
CA VAL A 77 4.37 19.23 -16.48
C VAL A 77 5.57 19.96 -17.10
N HIS A 78 6.72 19.31 -17.19
CA HIS A 78 7.89 19.90 -17.85
C HIS A 78 7.64 20.10 -19.36
N GLN A 79 7.07 19.12 -20.04
CA GLN A 79 6.67 19.25 -21.44
C GLN A 79 5.67 20.38 -21.68
N LEU A 80 4.69 20.53 -20.77
CA LEU A 80 3.71 21.61 -20.85
C LEU A 80 4.35 22.99 -20.63
N ALA A 81 5.28 23.08 -19.68
CA ALA A 81 5.95 24.35 -19.33
C ALA A 81 6.90 24.85 -20.43
N GLU A 82 7.46 23.95 -21.23
CA GLU A 82 8.38 24.26 -22.32
C GLU A 82 7.69 24.40 -23.70
N ASP A 83 6.40 24.16 -23.79
CA ASP A 83 5.65 24.28 -25.05
C ASP A 83 5.25 25.74 -25.32
N PRO A 84 5.94 26.46 -26.22
CA PRO A 84 5.66 27.85 -26.49
C PRO A 84 4.32 28.07 -27.26
N ALA A 85 3.74 27.00 -27.80
CA ALA A 85 2.46 27.05 -28.51
C ALA A 85 1.27 26.85 -27.58
N LEU A 86 1.52 26.55 -26.29
CA LEU A 86 0.47 26.29 -25.31
C LEU A 86 -0.09 27.59 -24.75
N ASP A 87 -1.39 27.83 -25.01
CA ASP A 87 -2.10 28.91 -24.38
C ASP A 87 -2.60 28.51 -22.98
N LEU A 88 -1.87 28.96 -21.96
CA LEU A 88 -2.18 28.68 -20.56
C LEU A 88 -3.44 29.40 -20.03
N SER A 89 -3.97 30.36 -20.80
CA SER A 89 -5.18 31.13 -20.45
C SER A 89 -6.45 30.47 -21.00
N ASP A 90 -6.34 29.54 -21.97
CA ASP A 90 -7.46 28.88 -22.61
C ASP A 90 -7.80 27.54 -21.95
N PRO A 91 -8.92 27.40 -21.21
CA PRO A 91 -9.35 26.15 -20.61
C PRO A 91 -9.55 25.02 -21.62
N GLN A 92 -9.93 25.33 -22.87
CA GLN A 92 -10.12 24.31 -23.90
C GLN A 92 -8.77 23.74 -24.39
N CYS A 93 -7.74 24.60 -24.43
CA CYS A 93 -6.38 24.18 -24.73
C CYS A 93 -5.86 23.26 -23.62
N LEU A 94 -6.05 23.62 -22.35
CA LEU A 94 -5.69 22.78 -21.21
C LEU A 94 -6.45 21.45 -21.20
N ASN A 95 -7.75 21.43 -21.52
CA ASN A 95 -8.53 20.19 -21.62
C ASN A 95 -7.94 19.23 -22.64
N ARG A 96 -7.61 19.72 -23.84
CA ARG A 96 -6.97 18.87 -24.87
C ARG A 96 -5.63 18.29 -24.42
N GLN A 97 -4.82 19.07 -23.70
CA GLN A 97 -3.56 18.58 -23.18
C GLN A 97 -3.74 17.58 -22.02
N THR A 98 -4.72 17.82 -21.15
CA THR A 98 -5.09 16.89 -20.07
C THR A 98 -5.44 15.52 -20.65
N GLU A 99 -6.27 15.46 -21.68
CA GLU A 99 -6.61 14.23 -22.37
C GLU A 99 -5.43 13.59 -23.08
N LYS A 100 -4.64 14.37 -23.83
CA LYS A 100 -3.47 13.89 -24.59
C LYS A 100 -2.42 13.26 -23.68
N LEU A 101 -2.16 13.84 -22.52
CA LEU A 101 -1.15 13.41 -21.57
C LEU A 101 -1.70 12.42 -20.51
N TRP A 102 -2.99 12.10 -20.57
CA TRP A 102 -3.66 11.24 -19.61
C TRP A 102 -3.50 11.73 -18.16
N LEU A 103 -3.64 13.03 -17.98
CA LEU A 103 -3.61 13.66 -16.67
C LEU A 103 -5.03 13.75 -16.09
N THR A 104 -5.12 13.88 -14.77
CA THR A 104 -6.36 14.13 -14.05
C THR A 104 -6.81 15.59 -14.20
N GLY A 105 -5.85 16.51 -14.28
CA GLY A 105 -6.09 17.94 -14.46
C GLY A 105 -4.79 18.70 -14.64
N ILE A 106 -4.90 19.93 -15.07
CA ILE A 106 -3.84 20.92 -15.19
C ILE A 106 -4.35 22.21 -14.57
N SER A 107 -3.61 22.77 -13.61
CA SER A 107 -3.94 24.03 -12.95
C SER A 107 -2.83 25.04 -13.19
N VAL A 108 -3.17 26.21 -13.68
CA VAL A 108 -2.24 27.32 -13.91
C VAL A 108 -2.38 28.31 -12.76
N LEU A 109 -1.27 28.57 -12.07
CA LEU A 109 -1.23 29.45 -10.91
C LEU A 109 -0.42 30.70 -11.23
N GLY A 110 -0.88 31.82 -10.70
CA GLY A 110 -0.10 33.07 -10.68
C GLY A 110 1.10 32.97 -9.73
N PRO A 111 2.01 33.96 -9.77
CA PRO A 111 3.19 34.02 -8.91
C PRO A 111 2.85 34.16 -7.41
N ASP A 112 1.63 34.56 -7.11
CA ASP A 112 1.07 34.65 -5.75
C ASP A 112 0.37 33.34 -5.30
N GLY A 113 0.38 32.30 -6.15
CA GLY A 113 -0.28 31.03 -5.91
C GLY A 113 -1.80 31.06 -6.09
N THR A 114 -2.34 32.11 -6.69
CA THR A 114 -3.77 32.16 -7.04
C THR A 114 -4.03 31.36 -8.31
N LEU A 115 -5.13 30.59 -8.31
CA LEU A 115 -5.57 29.84 -9.48
C LEU A 115 -6.04 30.82 -10.57
N ARG A 116 -5.48 30.71 -11.78
CA ARG A 116 -5.84 31.52 -12.95
C ARG A 116 -6.66 30.74 -13.96
N CYS A 117 -6.26 29.54 -14.26
CA CYS A 117 -6.95 28.67 -15.19
C CYS A 117 -6.84 27.22 -14.76
N GLU A 118 -7.83 26.41 -15.04
CA GLU A 118 -7.85 25.02 -14.65
C GLU A 118 -8.61 24.15 -15.65
N SER A 119 -8.12 22.95 -15.82
CA SER A 119 -8.80 21.85 -16.53
C SER A 119 -8.77 20.59 -15.66
N THR A 120 -9.93 20.02 -15.38
CA THR A 120 -10.05 18.76 -14.64
C THR A 120 -10.95 17.78 -15.39
N THR A 121 -10.57 16.50 -15.40
CA THR A 121 -11.35 15.44 -16.06
C THR A 121 -12.30 14.72 -15.10
N ASN A 122 -12.04 14.75 -13.80
CA ASN A 122 -12.79 14.00 -12.78
C ASN A 122 -13.21 14.85 -11.57
N GLY A 123 -13.20 16.16 -11.70
CA GLY A 123 -13.67 17.09 -10.64
C GLY A 123 -12.73 17.21 -9.44
N ILE A 124 -11.48 16.72 -9.55
CA ILE A 124 -10.45 16.96 -8.52
C ILE A 124 -9.70 18.23 -8.92
N GLY A 125 -10.19 19.35 -8.44
CA GLY A 125 -9.60 20.66 -8.69
C GLY A 125 -8.55 21.06 -7.67
N TYR A 126 -7.84 22.17 -7.98
CA TYR A 126 -6.80 22.75 -7.13
C TYR A 126 -7.32 23.15 -5.74
N ASP A 127 -8.59 23.48 -5.62
CA ASP A 127 -9.27 23.83 -4.36
C ASP A 127 -9.16 22.73 -3.30
N ARG A 128 -9.07 21.47 -3.72
CA ARG A 128 -9.01 20.31 -2.81
C ARG A 128 -7.63 20.06 -2.19
N PHE A 129 -6.57 20.55 -2.79
CA PHE A 129 -5.19 20.27 -2.34
C PHE A 129 -4.26 21.47 -2.37
N GLY A 130 -4.71 22.64 -2.89
CA GLY A 130 -3.88 23.83 -3.08
C GLY A 130 -3.24 24.35 -1.81
N ASP A 131 -3.96 24.34 -0.69
CA ASP A 131 -3.41 24.81 0.59
C ASP A 131 -2.30 23.88 1.11
N GLN A 132 -2.38 22.57 0.85
CA GLN A 132 -1.30 21.66 1.18
C GLN A 132 -0.04 21.94 0.34
N LEU A 133 -0.20 22.27 -0.93
CA LEU A 133 0.92 22.62 -1.82
C LEU A 133 1.60 23.93 -1.41
N LYS A 134 0.82 24.94 -1.01
CA LYS A 134 1.36 26.21 -0.50
C LYS A 134 2.19 25.99 0.76
N ASN A 135 1.70 25.17 1.69
CA ASN A 135 2.40 24.86 2.93
C ASN A 135 3.68 24.03 2.69
N ASP A 136 3.74 23.28 1.63
CA ASP A 136 4.87 22.41 1.25
C ASP A 136 5.92 23.10 0.38
N ALA A 137 5.89 24.42 0.29
CA ALA A 137 6.83 25.19 -0.52
C ALA A 137 6.82 24.86 -2.03
N ALA A 138 5.67 24.39 -2.57
CA ALA A 138 5.53 24.15 -4.01
C ALA A 138 5.81 25.42 -4.83
N LEU A 139 5.48 26.58 -4.29
CA LEU A 139 5.73 27.90 -4.93
C LEU A 139 7.22 28.26 -5.02
N ASP A 140 8.10 27.58 -4.29
CA ASP A 140 9.55 27.82 -4.37
C ASP A 140 10.11 27.52 -5.75
N VAL A 141 9.42 26.69 -6.57
CA VAL A 141 9.83 26.43 -7.96
C VAL A 141 9.81 27.68 -8.83
N LEU A 142 9.04 28.72 -8.46
CA LEU A 142 9.07 30.01 -9.16
C LEU A 142 10.46 30.66 -9.11
N SER A 143 11.20 30.45 -8.02
CA SER A 143 12.58 30.93 -7.87
C SER A 143 13.61 30.02 -8.55
N TYR A 144 13.22 28.82 -8.99
CA TYR A 144 14.12 27.81 -9.54
C TYR A 144 13.60 27.24 -10.87
N PRO A 145 13.74 27.94 -11.98
CA PRO A 145 13.06 27.62 -13.25
C PRO A 145 13.42 26.24 -13.85
N ARG A 146 14.47 25.58 -13.34
CA ARG A 146 14.86 24.23 -13.77
C ARG A 146 14.42 23.12 -12.81
N LYS A 147 13.78 23.46 -11.71
CA LYS A 147 13.31 22.47 -10.73
C LYS A 147 11.83 22.16 -10.97
N THR A 148 11.50 20.90 -10.77
CA THR A 148 10.12 20.42 -10.75
C THR A 148 9.83 19.95 -9.31
N TYR A 149 8.77 20.47 -8.73
CA TYR A 149 8.23 19.97 -7.49
C TYR A 149 7.36 18.75 -7.80
N VAL A 150 7.49 17.69 -7.00
CA VAL A 150 6.70 16.45 -7.19
C VAL A 150 6.34 15.90 -5.83
N LYS A 151 5.06 15.64 -5.62
CA LYS A 151 4.56 15.07 -4.36
C LYS A 151 3.28 14.26 -4.58
N ARG A 152 3.12 13.22 -3.79
CA ARG A 152 1.81 12.56 -3.59
C ARG A 152 1.08 13.24 -2.45
N VAL A 153 -0.11 13.78 -2.73
CA VAL A 153 -0.99 14.45 -1.77
C VAL A 153 -2.13 13.50 -1.43
N LEU A 154 -2.40 13.35 -0.13
CA LEU A 154 -3.55 12.59 0.36
C LEU A 154 -4.72 13.57 0.56
N LEU A 155 -5.86 13.26 -0.03
CA LEU A 155 -7.09 14.03 0.12
C LEU A 155 -7.86 13.58 1.37
N GLU A 156 -8.80 14.39 1.82
CA GLU A 156 -9.63 14.12 3.00
C GLU A 156 -10.48 12.85 2.88
N ASP A 157 -10.85 12.47 1.66
CA ASP A 157 -11.60 11.25 1.37
C ASP A 157 -10.74 9.97 1.36
N GLY A 158 -9.44 10.09 1.66
CA GLY A 158 -8.46 9.00 1.65
C GLY A 158 -7.92 8.65 0.26
N SER A 159 -8.35 9.33 -0.80
CA SER A 159 -7.76 9.19 -2.12
C SER A 159 -6.40 9.89 -2.20
N ALA A 160 -5.56 9.52 -3.17
CA ALA A 160 -4.26 10.12 -3.38
C ALA A 160 -4.15 10.73 -4.78
N VAL A 161 -3.55 11.91 -4.86
CA VAL A 161 -3.26 12.61 -6.12
C VAL A 161 -1.76 12.82 -6.25
N ASP A 162 -1.21 12.44 -7.40
CA ASP A 162 0.19 12.70 -7.74
C ASP A 162 0.27 14.06 -8.42
N VAL A 163 0.94 15.00 -7.78
CA VAL A 163 1.06 16.39 -8.23
C VAL A 163 2.49 16.67 -8.63
N ALA A 164 2.66 17.38 -9.74
CA ALA A 164 3.93 17.98 -10.11
C ALA A 164 3.68 19.47 -10.45
N ALA A 165 4.61 20.33 -10.05
CA ALA A 165 4.58 21.75 -10.38
C ALA A 165 5.91 22.16 -11.01
N HIS A 166 5.81 23.00 -12.04
CA HIS A 166 6.97 23.56 -12.74
C HIS A 166 6.70 24.99 -13.15
N ARG A 167 7.74 25.82 -13.22
CA ARG A 167 7.62 27.19 -13.71
C ARG A 167 7.48 27.21 -15.22
N ALA A 168 6.42 27.83 -15.74
CA ALA A 168 6.30 28.10 -17.16
C ALA A 168 7.16 29.31 -17.58
N GLU A 169 7.47 29.42 -18.87
CA GLU A 169 8.27 30.54 -19.40
C GLU A 169 7.61 31.90 -19.16
N SER A 170 6.27 31.95 -19.11
CA SER A 170 5.47 33.14 -18.78
C SER A 170 5.53 33.61 -17.32
N THR A 171 6.38 32.99 -16.48
CA THR A 171 6.45 33.24 -15.04
C THR A 171 5.25 32.70 -14.26
N GLU A 172 4.43 31.88 -14.86
CA GLU A 172 3.32 31.17 -14.23
C GLU A 172 3.75 29.80 -13.74
N LEU A 173 3.00 29.23 -12.79
CA LEU A 173 3.23 27.88 -12.28
C LEU A 173 2.23 26.92 -12.92
N LEU A 174 2.70 25.83 -13.45
CA LEU A 174 1.91 24.72 -13.97
C LEU A 174 1.86 23.56 -12.97
#